data_602edd7eb132704150423be8703b8c8b
#
_entry.id   602edd7eb132704150423be8703b8c8b
#
_cell.length_a   1.000
_cell.length_b   1.000
_cell.length_c   1.000
_cell.angle_alpha   90.00
_cell.angle_beta   90.00
_cell.angle_gamma   90.00
#
_symmetry.space_group_name_H-M   'P 1'
#
loop_
_entity.id
_entity.type
_entity.pdbx_description
1 polymer ?
#
loop_
_entity_poly.entity_id
_entity_poly.type
_entity_poly.pdbx_seq_one_letter_code
_entity_poly.pdbx_strand_id
1 'polypeptide(L)'
;MSKEVIVESFELDHTIVKAPYVRLIGEETGPKGDIISNFDIRLVQPNEDSIPTAGLHTIEHLLAKLIRTRIDGMIDCSPFGCRTGFHMIMWGRHTSSEIAAVIKDSLKEIAETTTWEDVPGTTIESCGNYKDHSLFSAKEWAKLILQHGISDDAFERHVI
;
A
#
# COMPACT_ATOMS: atom_id res chain seq x y z
N MET A 1 -28.02 -25.27 1.64
CA MET A 1 -26.86 -24.94 2.50
C MET A 1 -26.28 -23.62 2.00
N SER A 2 -26.21 -22.60 2.85
CA SER A 2 -25.54 -21.35 2.49
C SER A 2 -24.04 -21.65 2.31
N LYS A 3 -23.44 -21.17 1.21
CA LYS A 3 -21.99 -21.22 1.01
C LYS A 3 -21.34 -20.36 2.08
N GLU A 4 -20.47 -20.93 2.89
CA GLU A 4 -19.65 -20.16 3.83
C GLU A 4 -18.74 -19.24 3.02
N VAL A 5 -18.84 -17.94 3.26
CA VAL A 5 -18.02 -16.93 2.58
C VAL A 5 -16.98 -16.44 3.57
N ILE A 6 -15.72 -16.70 3.28
CA ILE A 6 -14.58 -16.23 4.05
C ILE A 6 -13.98 -15.03 3.31
N VAL A 7 -13.82 -13.93 4.04
CA VAL A 7 -13.12 -12.73 3.56
C VAL A 7 -11.83 -12.60 4.35
N GLU A 8 -10.71 -12.86 3.70
CA GLU A 8 -9.39 -12.97 4.36
C GLU A 8 -9.07 -11.74 5.23
N SER A 9 -9.36 -10.54 4.75
CA SER A 9 -9.10 -9.32 5.51
C SER A 9 -9.89 -9.19 6.81
N PHE A 10 -10.95 -9.96 6.98
CA PHE A 10 -11.74 -10.00 8.22
C PHE A 10 -11.27 -11.11 9.18
N GLU A 11 -10.49 -12.08 8.68
CA GLU A 11 -9.89 -13.13 9.49
C GLU A 11 -8.59 -12.69 10.18
N LEU A 12 -7.95 -11.64 9.66
CA LEU A 12 -6.74 -11.07 10.26
C LEU A 12 -7.10 -10.41 11.60
N ASP A 13 -6.45 -10.85 12.68
CA ASP A 13 -6.55 -10.15 13.97
C ASP A 13 -5.76 -8.85 13.95
N HIS A 14 -6.46 -7.74 13.75
CA HIS A 14 -5.88 -6.41 13.67
C HIS A 14 -5.30 -5.90 14.99
N THR A 15 -5.52 -6.61 16.13
CA THR A 15 -4.99 -6.23 17.44
C THR A 15 -3.58 -6.72 17.70
N ILE A 16 -3.11 -7.71 16.94
CA ILE A 16 -1.79 -8.34 17.15
C ILE A 16 -0.75 -7.98 16.09
N VAL A 17 -1.15 -7.35 15.00
CA VAL A 17 -0.23 -6.90 13.94
C VAL A 17 0.59 -5.71 14.39
N LYS A 18 1.77 -5.55 13.80
CA LYS A 18 2.75 -4.51 14.14
C LYS A 18 3.16 -3.72 12.89
N ALA A 19 2.38 -2.70 12.57
CA ALA A 19 2.66 -1.82 11.43
C ALA A 19 3.86 -0.87 11.71
N PRO A 20 4.53 -0.35 10.67
CA PRO A 20 4.35 -0.62 9.24
C PRO A 20 4.87 -2.00 8.81
N TYR A 21 4.11 -2.67 7.93
CA TYR A 21 4.55 -3.96 7.37
C TYR A 21 4.04 -4.17 5.94
N VAL A 22 4.66 -5.13 5.26
CA VAL A 22 4.13 -5.76 4.05
C VAL A 22 3.93 -7.25 4.32
N ARG A 23 2.73 -7.73 4.08
CA ARG A 23 2.33 -9.12 4.29
C ARG A 23 1.81 -9.72 2.98
N LEU A 24 2.37 -10.86 2.58
CA LEU A 24 1.76 -11.67 1.52
C LEU A 24 0.45 -12.28 2.07
N ILE A 25 -0.67 -11.85 1.53
CA ILE A 25 -2.00 -12.40 1.87
C ILE A 25 -2.11 -13.81 1.33
N GLY A 26 -1.75 -13.99 0.07
CA GLY A 26 -1.80 -15.27 -0.60
C GLY A 26 -1.59 -15.14 -2.10
N GLU A 27 -1.58 -16.30 -2.75
CA GLU A 27 -1.49 -16.42 -4.20
C GLU A 27 -2.78 -17.02 -4.75
N GLU A 28 -3.18 -16.55 -5.93
CA GLU A 28 -4.31 -17.11 -6.67
C GLU A 28 -3.83 -17.60 -8.03
N THR A 29 -4.36 -18.73 -8.48
CA THR A 29 -4.05 -19.30 -9.79
C THR A 29 -5.26 -19.14 -10.71
N GLY A 30 -5.05 -18.48 -11.83
CA GLY A 30 -6.06 -18.31 -12.86
C GLY A 30 -6.31 -19.61 -13.67
N PRO A 31 -7.39 -19.64 -14.49
CA PRO A 31 -7.77 -20.84 -15.26
C PRO A 31 -6.71 -21.32 -16.24
N LYS A 32 -5.80 -20.46 -16.66
CA LYS A 32 -4.70 -20.77 -17.59
C LYS A 32 -3.35 -20.98 -16.91
N GLY A 33 -3.33 -21.02 -15.57
CA GLY A 33 -2.13 -21.25 -14.78
C GLY A 33 -1.35 -19.98 -14.40
N ASP A 34 -1.80 -18.81 -14.79
CA ASP A 34 -1.21 -17.55 -14.34
C ASP A 34 -1.42 -17.37 -12.84
N ILE A 35 -0.43 -16.80 -12.18
CA ILE A 35 -0.44 -16.57 -10.73
C ILE A 35 -0.53 -15.08 -10.44
N ILE A 36 -1.34 -14.76 -9.43
CA ILE A 36 -1.48 -13.42 -8.85
C ILE A 36 -1.08 -13.51 -7.38
N SER A 37 -0.24 -12.57 -6.93
CA SER A 37 0.11 -12.36 -5.52
C SER A 37 -0.66 -11.17 -4.97
N ASN A 38 -1.23 -11.33 -3.78
CA ASN A 38 -1.96 -10.27 -3.06
C ASN A 38 -1.20 -9.87 -1.81
N PHE A 39 -1.06 -8.57 -1.58
CA PHE A 39 -0.34 -8.00 -0.44
C PHE A 39 -1.18 -7.03 0.38
N ASP A 40 -1.05 -7.15 1.68
CA ASP A 40 -1.47 -6.17 2.68
C ASP A 40 -0.27 -5.27 2.99
N ILE A 41 -0.33 -4.04 2.51
CA ILE A 41 0.66 -3.00 2.79
C ILE A 41 0.09 -2.12 3.89
N ARG A 42 0.43 -2.41 5.13
CA ARG A 42 -0.10 -1.70 6.29
C ARG A 42 0.87 -0.65 6.74
N LEU A 43 0.53 0.62 6.54
CA LEU A 43 1.43 1.76 6.75
C LEU A 43 1.34 2.34 8.15
N VAL A 44 0.17 2.28 8.78
CA VAL A 44 -0.04 2.76 10.14
C VAL A 44 -0.76 1.72 10.98
N GLN A 45 -0.59 1.82 12.30
CA GLN A 45 -1.13 0.82 13.23
C GLN A 45 -2.67 0.84 13.23
N PRO A 46 -3.31 -0.30 12.96
CA PRO A 46 -4.76 -0.41 13.00
C PRO A 46 -5.36 0.03 14.33
N ASN A 47 -6.47 0.78 14.27
CA ASN A 47 -7.21 1.32 15.41
C ASN A 47 -6.45 2.29 16.32
N GLU A 48 -5.21 2.65 15.96
CA GLU A 48 -4.42 3.69 16.63
C GLU A 48 -4.29 4.93 15.75
N ASP A 49 -4.05 4.72 14.45
CA ASP A 49 -3.84 5.80 13.48
C ASP A 49 -4.62 5.57 12.18
N SER A 50 -4.85 6.65 11.45
CA SER A 50 -5.38 6.61 10.08
C SER A 50 -4.84 7.80 9.29
N ILE A 51 -4.43 7.56 8.05
CA ILE A 51 -3.91 8.63 7.19
C ILE A 51 -5.10 9.49 6.72
N PRO A 52 -5.05 10.83 6.85
CA PRO A 52 -6.10 11.72 6.37
C PRO A 52 -6.36 11.53 4.86
N THR A 53 -7.62 11.72 4.44
CA THR A 53 -8.04 11.40 3.07
C THR A 53 -7.20 12.05 1.98
N ALA A 54 -6.91 13.33 2.11
CA ALA A 54 -6.13 14.08 1.11
C ALA A 54 -4.67 13.59 1.00
N GLY A 55 -4.04 13.26 2.11
CA GLY A 55 -2.69 12.69 2.14
C GLY A 55 -2.66 11.28 1.58
N LEU A 56 -3.61 10.45 1.97
CA LEU A 56 -3.75 9.08 1.46
C LEU A 56 -3.98 9.05 -0.04
N HIS A 57 -4.85 9.91 -0.56
CA HIS A 57 -5.16 10.05 -1.97
C HIS A 57 -3.92 10.46 -2.79
N THR A 58 -3.13 11.39 -2.26
CA THR A 58 -1.88 11.79 -2.91
C THR A 58 -0.85 10.66 -2.88
N ILE A 59 -0.72 9.92 -1.78
CA ILE A 59 0.14 8.72 -1.71
C ILE A 59 -0.33 7.68 -2.72
N GLU A 60 -1.63 7.44 -2.85
CA GLU A 60 -2.19 6.49 -3.83
C GLU A 60 -1.73 6.82 -5.25
N HIS A 61 -1.92 8.06 -5.70
CA HIS A 61 -1.52 8.49 -7.04
C HIS A 61 -0.01 8.38 -7.26
N LEU A 62 0.78 8.73 -6.25
CA LEU A 62 2.24 8.60 -6.33
C LEU A 62 2.68 7.13 -6.36
N LEU A 63 2.14 6.28 -5.51
CA LEU A 63 2.45 4.84 -5.51
C LEU A 63 2.06 4.17 -6.83
N ALA A 64 0.93 4.55 -7.43
CA ALA A 64 0.52 4.03 -8.73
C ALA A 64 1.60 4.23 -9.82
N LYS A 65 2.31 5.35 -9.77
CA LYS A 65 3.44 5.65 -10.67
C LYS A 65 4.74 5.02 -10.17
N LEU A 66 5.13 5.28 -8.93
CA LEU A 66 6.45 4.94 -8.40
C LEU A 66 6.71 3.44 -8.31
N ILE A 67 5.69 2.65 -7.96
CA ILE A 67 5.84 1.20 -7.93
C ILE A 67 6.11 0.66 -9.32
N ARG A 68 5.38 1.12 -10.33
CA ARG A 68 5.56 0.69 -11.74
C ARG A 68 6.92 1.04 -12.34
N THR A 69 7.62 2.01 -11.77
CA THR A 69 9.00 2.34 -12.19
C THR A 69 10.05 1.44 -11.52
N ARG A 70 9.68 0.68 -10.50
CA ARG A 70 10.59 -0.13 -9.67
C ARG A 70 10.42 -1.63 -9.82
N ILE A 71 9.22 -2.06 -10.14
CA ILE A 71 8.88 -3.48 -10.30
C ILE A 71 7.82 -3.65 -11.38
N ASP A 72 7.99 -4.66 -12.21
CA ASP A 72 6.99 -5.03 -13.21
C ASP A 72 5.87 -5.87 -12.60
N GLY A 73 4.70 -5.82 -13.23
CA GLY A 73 3.60 -6.71 -12.90
C GLY A 73 2.60 -6.18 -11.88
N MET A 74 2.69 -4.93 -11.45
CA MET A 74 1.64 -4.35 -10.59
C MET A 74 0.33 -4.22 -11.37
N ILE A 75 -0.71 -4.88 -10.87
CA ILE A 75 -2.07 -4.78 -11.41
C ILE A 75 -2.78 -3.60 -10.77
N ASP A 76 -2.78 -3.55 -9.44
CA ASP A 76 -3.44 -2.51 -8.67
C ASP A 76 -2.76 -2.29 -7.31
N CYS A 77 -2.87 -1.08 -6.79
CA CYS A 77 -2.50 -0.72 -5.43
C CYS A 77 -3.48 0.35 -4.93
N SER A 78 -4.49 -0.08 -4.18
CA SER A 78 -5.61 0.75 -3.75
C SER A 78 -5.71 0.83 -2.23
N PRO A 79 -6.09 1.99 -1.68
CA PRO A 79 -6.19 2.17 -0.24
C PRO A 79 -7.31 1.33 0.38
N PHE A 80 -7.09 0.85 1.60
CA PHE A 80 -8.15 0.30 2.44
C PHE A 80 -9.11 1.41 2.89
N GLY A 81 -10.39 1.09 3.01
CA GLY A 81 -11.40 2.02 3.51
C GLY A 81 -11.13 2.54 4.92
N CYS A 82 -10.40 1.77 5.75
CA CYS A 82 -9.97 2.20 7.09
C CYS A 82 -8.81 3.19 7.09
N ARG A 83 -8.20 3.45 5.93
CA ARG A 83 -7.10 4.41 5.74
C ARG A 83 -5.82 4.07 6.52
N THR A 84 -5.57 2.79 6.75
CA THR A 84 -4.36 2.31 7.43
C THR A 84 -3.29 1.78 6.47
N GLY A 85 -3.62 1.65 5.19
CA GLY A 85 -2.69 1.14 4.18
C GLY A 85 -3.39 0.82 2.86
N PHE A 86 -2.77 -0.10 2.11
CA PHE A 86 -3.15 -0.42 0.73
C PHE A 86 -3.25 -1.93 0.51
N HIS A 87 -4.17 -2.33 -0.38
CA HIS A 87 -4.16 -3.64 -1.00
C HIS A 87 -3.42 -3.56 -2.34
N MET A 88 -2.46 -4.45 -2.55
CA MET A 88 -1.67 -4.51 -3.77
C MET A 88 -1.83 -5.87 -4.45
N ILE A 89 -2.02 -5.85 -5.76
CA ILE A 89 -2.16 -7.04 -6.59
C ILE A 89 -1.05 -7.05 -7.63
N MET A 90 -0.33 -8.17 -7.71
CA MET A 90 0.81 -8.37 -8.60
C MET A 90 0.61 -9.60 -9.50
N TRP A 91 0.99 -9.50 -10.77
CA TRP A 91 1.24 -10.67 -11.58
C TRP A 91 2.49 -11.41 -11.08
N GLY A 92 2.40 -12.74 -11.03
CA GLY A 92 3.52 -13.60 -10.64
C GLY A 92 3.66 -13.76 -9.13
N ARG A 93 4.71 -14.49 -8.74
CA ARG A 93 5.09 -14.71 -7.33
C ARG A 93 6.06 -13.65 -6.89
N HIS A 94 5.75 -13.02 -5.78
CA HIS A 94 6.59 -12.04 -5.12
C HIS A 94 6.65 -12.30 -3.62
N THR A 95 7.75 -11.91 -2.98
CA THR A 95 7.91 -12.03 -1.52
C THR A 95 7.54 -10.74 -0.81
N SER A 96 7.15 -10.84 0.46
CA SER A 96 6.91 -9.67 1.31
C SER A 96 8.13 -8.75 1.39
N SER A 97 9.34 -9.33 1.46
CA SER A 97 10.60 -8.57 1.52
C SER A 97 10.85 -7.76 0.24
N GLU A 98 10.62 -8.37 -0.93
CA GLU A 98 10.74 -7.69 -2.23
C GLU A 98 9.78 -6.49 -2.34
N ILE A 99 8.51 -6.71 -2.01
CA ILE A 99 7.52 -5.64 -2.05
C ILE A 99 7.79 -4.58 -0.97
N ALA A 100 8.20 -4.98 0.23
CA ALA A 100 8.57 -4.04 1.28
C ALA A 100 9.70 -3.10 0.86
N ALA A 101 10.71 -3.60 0.15
CA ALA A 101 11.79 -2.78 -0.41
C ALA A 101 11.26 -1.76 -1.44
N VAL A 102 10.39 -2.18 -2.34
CA VAL A 102 9.76 -1.30 -3.33
C VAL A 102 8.93 -0.20 -2.67
N ILE A 103 8.14 -0.54 -1.65
CA ILE A 103 7.34 0.43 -0.88
C ILE A 103 8.23 1.41 -0.13
N LYS A 104 9.27 0.92 0.54
CA LYS A 104 10.25 1.75 1.25
C LYS A 104 10.89 2.80 0.32
N ASP A 105 11.40 2.36 -0.82
CA ASP A 105 12.04 3.26 -1.79
C ASP A 105 11.05 4.26 -2.39
N SER A 106 9.81 3.84 -2.64
CA SER A 106 8.74 4.72 -3.12
C SER A 106 8.38 5.78 -2.09
N LEU A 107 8.20 5.40 -0.82
CA LEU A 107 7.91 6.34 0.27
C LEU A 107 9.08 7.29 0.51
N LYS A 108 10.32 6.82 0.35
CA LYS A 108 11.50 7.68 0.45
C LYS A 108 11.50 8.76 -0.61
N GLU A 109 11.19 8.44 -1.85
CA GLU A 109 11.05 9.43 -2.92
C GLU A 109 9.92 10.43 -2.63
N ILE A 110 8.77 9.95 -2.13
CA ILE A 110 7.67 10.83 -1.72
C ILE A 110 8.15 11.81 -0.62
N ALA A 111 8.80 11.31 0.41
CA ALA A 111 9.24 12.11 1.55
C ALA A 111 10.29 13.16 1.18
N GLU A 112 11.25 12.82 0.32
CA GLU A 112 12.46 13.61 0.10
C GLU A 112 12.39 14.52 -1.14
N THR A 113 11.94 13.98 -2.27
CA THR A 113 12.15 14.64 -3.57
C THR A 113 10.89 15.01 -4.35
N THR A 114 9.74 14.41 -4.03
CA THR A 114 8.49 14.66 -4.76
C THR A 114 8.03 16.10 -4.61
N THR A 115 7.69 16.72 -5.75
CA THR A 115 7.04 18.02 -5.83
C THR A 115 5.59 17.85 -6.31
N TRP A 116 4.81 18.92 -6.27
CA TRP A 116 3.41 18.85 -6.72
C TRP A 116 3.29 18.47 -8.22
N GLU A 117 4.22 18.90 -9.04
CA GLU A 117 4.27 18.61 -10.47
C GLU A 117 4.50 17.12 -10.76
N ASP A 118 5.06 16.38 -9.80
CA ASP A 118 5.27 14.93 -9.91
C ASP A 118 4.01 14.10 -9.63
N VAL A 119 3.00 14.68 -8.98
CA VAL A 119 1.76 13.99 -8.61
C VAL A 119 0.88 13.82 -9.84
N PRO A 120 0.65 12.59 -10.32
CA PRO A 120 -0.19 12.36 -11.48
C PRO A 120 -1.69 12.46 -11.13
N GLY A 121 -2.52 12.70 -12.16
CA GLY A 121 -3.97 12.57 -12.01
C GLY A 121 -4.63 13.62 -11.12
N THR A 122 -4.15 14.87 -11.13
CA THR A 122 -4.63 15.93 -10.24
C THR A 122 -5.55 16.95 -10.94
N THR A 123 -6.12 16.56 -12.06
CA THR A 123 -7.06 17.42 -12.82
C THR A 123 -8.48 16.86 -12.75
N ILE A 124 -9.46 17.70 -13.05
CA ILE A 124 -10.87 17.31 -13.05
C ILE A 124 -11.16 16.17 -14.04
N GLU A 125 -10.40 16.09 -15.14
CA GLU A 125 -10.55 15.05 -16.17
C GLU A 125 -9.94 13.71 -15.73
N SER A 126 -8.91 13.76 -14.89
CA SER A 126 -8.11 12.58 -14.54
C SER A 126 -8.44 11.96 -13.18
N CYS A 127 -9.23 12.63 -12.35
CA CYS A 127 -9.56 12.20 -11.00
C CYS A 127 -11.01 12.51 -10.64
N GLY A 128 -11.67 11.57 -9.97
CA GLY A 128 -13.05 11.74 -9.50
C GLY A 128 -13.23 12.75 -8.37
N ASN A 129 -12.16 13.08 -7.65
CA ASN A 129 -12.12 14.08 -6.58
C ASN A 129 -10.76 14.79 -6.54
N TYR A 130 -10.45 15.50 -7.60
CA TYR A 130 -9.13 16.10 -7.82
C TYR A 130 -8.75 17.18 -6.80
N LYS A 131 -9.70 17.70 -6.04
CA LYS A 131 -9.47 18.71 -4.99
C LYS A 131 -9.03 18.11 -3.65
N ASP A 132 -9.27 16.81 -3.42
CA ASP A 132 -8.93 16.14 -2.17
C ASP A 132 -7.51 15.56 -2.23
N HIS A 133 -6.53 16.44 -2.34
CA HIS A 133 -5.09 16.12 -2.35
C HIS A 133 -4.31 16.99 -1.37
N SER A 134 -3.27 16.43 -0.77
CA SER A 134 -2.31 17.14 0.06
C SER A 134 -0.92 16.52 -0.08
N LEU A 135 -0.04 17.16 -0.81
CA LEU A 135 1.36 16.73 -0.89
C LEU A 135 2.07 16.89 0.45
N PHE A 136 1.80 17.96 1.18
CA PHE A 136 2.35 18.15 2.52
C PHE A 136 2.02 16.98 3.43
N SER A 137 0.74 16.60 3.51
CA SER A 137 0.30 15.45 4.32
C SER A 137 0.95 14.14 3.84
N ALA A 138 0.98 13.90 2.52
CA ALA A 138 1.63 12.72 1.95
C ALA A 138 3.11 12.61 2.36
N LYS A 139 3.86 13.70 2.28
CA LYS A 139 5.28 13.75 2.65
C LYS A 139 5.50 13.53 4.14
N GLU A 140 4.71 14.16 4.99
CA GLU A 140 4.85 14.02 6.45
C GLU A 140 4.50 12.60 6.92
N TRP A 141 3.45 12.00 6.37
CA TRP A 141 3.11 10.59 6.66
C TRP A 141 4.17 9.63 6.12
N ALA A 142 4.69 9.84 4.91
CA ALA A 142 5.79 9.03 4.38
C ALA A 142 7.04 9.09 5.29
N LYS A 143 7.41 10.27 5.79
CA LYS A 143 8.52 10.41 6.76
C LYS A 143 8.24 9.64 8.05
N LEU A 144 7.04 9.78 8.62
CA LEU A 144 6.67 9.09 9.86
C LEU A 144 6.70 7.57 9.70
N ILE A 145 6.16 7.05 8.61
CA ILE A 145 6.17 5.61 8.29
C ILE A 145 7.62 5.11 8.17
N LEU A 146 8.47 5.84 7.46
CA LEU A 146 9.88 5.48 7.29
C LEU A 146 10.66 5.51 8.62
N GLN A 147 10.34 6.43 9.52
CA GLN A 147 10.95 6.49 10.87
C GLN A 147 10.64 5.25 11.70
N HIS A 148 9.42 4.69 11.58
CA HIS A 148 9.06 3.45 12.25
C HIS A 148 9.72 2.21 11.60
N GLY A 149 10.12 2.32 10.35
CA GLY A 149 10.69 1.24 9.56
C GLY A 149 9.63 0.25 9.05
N ILE A 150 9.80 -0.23 7.83
CA ILE A 150 8.89 -1.18 7.20
C ILE A 150 9.38 -2.60 7.46
N SER A 151 8.52 -3.43 8.03
CA SER A 151 8.76 -4.85 8.26
C SER A 151 8.26 -5.70 7.09
N ASP A 152 8.91 -6.80 6.81
CA ASP A 152 8.41 -7.82 5.88
C ASP A 152 7.58 -8.93 6.57
N ASP A 153 7.29 -8.73 7.85
CA ASP A 153 6.44 -9.60 8.66
C ASP A 153 5.42 -8.75 9.44
N ALA A 154 4.17 -9.22 9.49
CA ALA A 154 3.08 -8.50 10.16
C ALA A 154 3.09 -8.66 11.68
N PHE A 155 3.70 -9.71 12.21
CA PHE A 155 3.61 -10.09 13.63
C PHE A 155 4.92 -9.89 14.37
N GLU A 156 6.04 -9.96 13.65
CA GLU A 156 7.38 -9.71 14.17
C GLU A 156 8.04 -8.57 13.42
N ARG A 157 8.84 -7.77 14.12
CA ARG A 157 9.52 -6.62 13.50
C ARG A 157 10.81 -7.07 12.82
N HIS A 158 10.72 -7.35 11.51
CA HIS A 158 11.85 -7.56 10.62
C HIS A 158 11.98 -6.35 9.69
N VAL A 159 12.54 -5.26 10.21
CA VAL A 159 12.70 -4.02 9.45
C VAL A 159 13.77 -4.21 8.38
N ILE A 160 13.42 -3.90 7.14
CA ILE A 160 14.28 -3.99 5.97
C ILE A 160 15.04 -2.69 5.69
#